data_bd9364d0871ecff0441133f09ec4c312
#
_entry.id   bd9364d0871ecff0441133f09ec4c312
#
_cell.length_a   1.000
_cell.length_b   1.000
_cell.length_c   1.000
_cell.angle_alpha   90.00
_cell.angle_beta   90.00
_cell.angle_gamma   90.00
#
_symmetry.space_group_name_H-M   'P 1'
#
loop_
_entity.id
_entity.type
_entity.pdbx_description
1 polymer ?
#
loop_
_entity_poly.entity_id
_entity_poly.type
_entity_poly.pdbx_seq_one_letter_code
_entity_poly.pdbx_strand_id
1 'polypeptide(L)'
;FEQALINLGYDNILDDSVRTASIDTVTNLNVSNDSIADLTGIEDFAALNELNCYGNQLISLDVSNNAALQKLYCWNNQLTSLGSNNPALTNLRCQANQLTSLDVSNNASLTDFLCSDNQLTSLDIRNGNNVNFNTSFTALNNPNLYCIDVDNAAWSTANWTNIDFGTSFSENCSLAGCVDSLACNYNSL
;
A
#
# COMPACT_ATOMS: atom_id res chain seq x y z
N PHE A 1 8.52 -18.92 1.10
CA PHE A 1 8.83 -17.97 2.19
C PHE A 1 9.76 -18.63 3.20
N GLU A 2 9.47 -19.85 3.66
CA GLU A 2 10.28 -20.58 4.64
C GLU A 2 11.76 -20.68 4.26
N GLN A 3 12.11 -20.96 2.99
CA GLN A 3 13.50 -20.98 2.56
C GLN A 3 14.22 -19.64 2.80
N ALA A 4 13.53 -18.51 2.67
CA ALA A 4 14.11 -17.21 2.99
C ALA A 4 14.35 -17.07 4.51
N LEU A 5 13.44 -17.59 5.34
CA LEU A 5 13.61 -17.62 6.81
C LEU A 5 14.77 -18.52 7.24
N ILE A 6 14.96 -19.65 6.57
CA ILE A 6 16.13 -20.52 6.78
C ILE A 6 17.42 -19.79 6.44
N ASN A 7 17.47 -19.11 5.30
CA ASN A 7 18.65 -18.34 4.86
C ASN A 7 18.99 -17.21 5.83
N LEU A 8 17.98 -16.64 6.49
CA LEU A 8 18.13 -15.61 7.52
C LEU A 8 18.43 -16.16 8.92
N GLY A 9 18.38 -17.49 9.10
CA GLY A 9 18.68 -18.16 10.36
C GLY A 9 17.53 -18.19 11.36
N TYR A 10 16.30 -17.89 10.93
CA TYR A 10 15.11 -17.99 11.78
C TYR A 10 14.55 -19.40 11.87
N ASP A 11 14.92 -20.24 10.91
CA ASP A 11 14.58 -21.65 10.84
C ASP A 11 15.78 -22.48 10.37
N ASN A 12 15.69 -23.82 10.43
CA ASN A 12 16.76 -24.74 10.05
C ASN A 12 16.31 -25.98 9.26
N ILE A 13 15.00 -26.14 9.07
CA ILE A 13 14.40 -27.30 8.39
C ILE A 13 13.31 -26.79 7.46
N LEU A 14 13.28 -27.27 6.23
CA LEU A 14 12.21 -26.99 5.27
C LEU A 14 11.08 -28.02 5.50
N ASP A 15 10.08 -27.65 6.31
CA ASP A 15 8.99 -28.53 6.75
C ASP A 15 7.61 -27.84 6.79
N ASP A 16 7.48 -26.71 6.06
CA ASP A 16 6.29 -25.86 6.00
C ASP A 16 5.89 -25.24 7.35
N SER A 17 6.87 -25.09 8.27
CA SER A 17 6.64 -24.47 9.58
C SER A 17 7.85 -23.70 10.09
N VAL A 18 7.61 -22.65 10.86
CA VAL A 18 8.65 -21.91 11.58
C VAL A 18 8.22 -21.77 13.05
N ARG A 19 9.16 -21.89 13.97
CA ARG A 19 8.83 -21.73 15.40
C ARG A 19 8.49 -20.27 15.68
N THR A 20 7.31 -19.98 16.19
CA THR A 20 6.86 -18.64 16.56
C THR A 20 7.88 -17.94 17.48
N ALA A 21 8.46 -18.64 18.45
CA ALA A 21 9.51 -18.11 19.34
C ALA A 21 10.80 -17.69 18.60
N SER A 22 10.99 -18.05 17.34
CA SER A 22 12.13 -17.61 16.53
C SER A 22 11.82 -16.30 15.79
N ILE A 23 10.56 -15.93 15.63
CA ILE A 23 10.10 -14.83 14.78
C ILE A 23 9.32 -13.74 15.54
N ASP A 24 8.76 -14.02 16.72
CA ASP A 24 7.91 -13.11 17.50
C ASP A 24 8.64 -11.82 17.97
N THR A 25 9.96 -11.84 18.02
CA THR A 25 10.80 -10.69 18.39
C THR A 25 11.46 -10.00 17.20
N VAL A 26 11.24 -10.50 15.96
CA VAL A 26 11.81 -9.92 14.75
C VAL A 26 11.13 -8.60 14.46
N THR A 27 11.91 -7.52 14.47
CA THR A 27 11.41 -6.16 14.19
C THR A 27 11.64 -5.72 12.75
N ASN A 28 12.57 -6.35 12.05
CA ASN A 28 12.98 -5.99 10.69
C ASN A 28 13.12 -7.27 9.86
N LEU A 29 12.31 -7.42 8.82
CA LEU A 29 12.36 -8.57 7.92
C LEU A 29 12.64 -8.11 6.50
N ASN A 30 13.75 -8.58 5.93
CA ASN A 30 14.09 -8.36 4.55
C ASN A 30 14.13 -9.69 3.80
N VAL A 31 13.13 -9.87 2.94
CA VAL A 31 12.96 -11.02 2.03
C VAL A 31 12.77 -10.52 0.60
N SER A 32 13.47 -9.46 0.23
CA SER A 32 13.37 -8.85 -1.11
C SER A 32 14.14 -9.67 -2.15
N ASN A 33 13.62 -9.74 -3.37
CA ASN A 33 14.21 -10.46 -4.52
C ASN A 33 14.46 -11.97 -4.31
N ASP A 34 13.63 -12.60 -3.50
CA ASP A 34 13.77 -14.03 -3.16
C ASP A 34 12.81 -14.93 -3.96
N SER A 35 12.17 -14.38 -5.01
CA SER A 35 11.18 -15.09 -5.85
C SER A 35 10.00 -15.68 -5.06
N ILE A 36 9.62 -15.05 -3.97
CA ILE A 36 8.53 -15.49 -3.08
C ILE A 36 7.19 -15.16 -3.72
N ALA A 37 6.31 -16.16 -3.80
CA ALA A 37 4.94 -16.00 -4.30
C ALA A 37 3.89 -15.83 -3.19
N ASP A 38 4.22 -16.22 -1.96
CA ASP A 38 3.30 -16.21 -0.81
C ASP A 38 4.08 -15.92 0.48
N LEU A 39 3.55 -15.01 1.30
CA LEU A 39 4.07 -14.66 2.63
C LEU A 39 3.14 -15.14 3.75
N THR A 40 2.36 -16.20 3.52
CA THR A 40 1.56 -16.84 4.60
C THR A 40 2.44 -17.12 5.82
N GLY A 41 1.96 -16.73 7.01
CA GLY A 41 2.74 -16.76 8.26
C GLY A 41 3.36 -15.40 8.63
N ILE A 42 3.28 -14.37 7.76
CA ILE A 42 3.79 -13.03 8.10
C ILE A 42 3.04 -12.42 9.30
N GLU A 43 1.78 -12.80 9.50
CA GLU A 43 0.94 -12.38 10.61
C GLU A 43 1.50 -12.78 11.99
N ASP A 44 2.33 -13.81 12.06
CA ASP A 44 2.94 -14.30 13.30
C ASP A 44 4.17 -13.49 13.74
N PHE A 45 4.66 -12.58 12.90
CA PHE A 45 5.74 -11.64 13.24
C PHE A 45 5.21 -10.48 14.10
N ALA A 46 4.89 -10.76 15.35
CA ALA A 46 4.16 -9.85 16.23
C ALA A 46 4.89 -8.51 16.51
N ALA A 47 6.24 -8.50 16.50
CA ALA A 47 7.05 -7.32 16.73
C ALA A 47 7.49 -6.60 15.44
N LEU A 48 6.99 -7.03 14.26
CA LEU A 48 7.46 -6.53 12.98
C LEU A 48 7.19 -5.03 12.82
N ASN A 49 8.26 -4.27 12.66
CA ASN A 49 8.24 -2.81 12.48
C ASN A 49 8.51 -2.41 11.01
N GLU A 50 9.36 -3.16 10.32
CA GLU A 50 9.71 -2.94 8.92
C GLU A 50 9.68 -4.26 8.14
N LEU A 51 8.89 -4.29 7.06
CA LEU A 51 8.85 -5.39 6.10
C LEU A 51 9.34 -4.90 4.74
N ASN A 52 10.36 -5.59 4.23
CA ASN A 52 10.90 -5.37 2.90
C ASN A 52 10.73 -6.66 2.07
N CYS A 53 9.72 -6.69 1.20
CA CYS A 53 9.37 -7.81 0.34
C CYS A 53 9.28 -7.41 -1.14
N TYR A 54 9.95 -6.33 -1.54
CA TYR A 54 9.94 -5.88 -2.94
C TYR A 54 10.63 -6.88 -3.88
N GLY A 55 10.30 -6.83 -5.17
CA GLY A 55 10.96 -7.64 -6.18
C GLY A 55 10.67 -9.13 -6.06
N ASN A 56 9.46 -9.48 -5.61
CA ASN A 56 8.99 -10.85 -5.49
C ASN A 56 7.86 -11.17 -6.48
N GLN A 57 7.10 -12.23 -6.26
CA GLN A 57 6.01 -12.69 -7.12
C GLN A 57 4.67 -12.71 -6.38
N LEU A 58 4.53 -11.85 -5.35
CA LEU A 58 3.34 -11.80 -4.52
C LEU A 58 2.13 -11.33 -5.32
N ILE A 59 1.01 -12.06 -5.21
CA ILE A 59 -0.28 -11.71 -5.83
C ILE A 59 -1.18 -10.99 -4.83
N SER A 60 -1.06 -11.32 -3.55
CA SER A 60 -1.75 -10.67 -2.44
C SER A 60 -0.80 -10.51 -1.26
N LEU A 61 -1.07 -9.52 -0.43
CA LEU A 61 -0.36 -9.30 0.83
C LEU A 61 -1.34 -8.69 1.84
N ASP A 62 -1.44 -9.30 3.00
CA ASP A 62 -2.19 -8.75 4.13
C ASP A 62 -1.28 -8.65 5.35
N VAL A 63 -1.01 -7.42 5.80
CA VAL A 63 -0.20 -7.12 6.99
C VAL A 63 -1.04 -6.47 8.09
N SER A 64 -2.36 -6.54 8.00
CA SER A 64 -3.27 -5.91 8.98
C SER A 64 -3.07 -6.41 10.41
N ASN A 65 -2.58 -7.64 10.56
CA ASN A 65 -2.28 -8.22 11.86
C ASN A 65 -0.91 -7.80 12.44
N ASN A 66 -0.02 -7.21 11.62
CA ASN A 66 1.28 -6.72 12.09
C ASN A 66 1.13 -5.29 12.68
N ALA A 67 0.49 -5.16 13.82
CA ALA A 67 0.05 -3.88 14.39
C ALA A 67 1.21 -2.90 14.71
N ALA A 68 2.43 -3.39 14.85
CA ALA A 68 3.63 -2.58 15.07
C ALA A 68 4.29 -2.08 13.78
N LEU A 69 3.76 -2.48 12.59
CA LEU A 69 4.40 -2.18 11.32
C LEU A 69 4.35 -0.68 11.00
N GLN A 70 5.53 -0.09 10.81
CA GLN A 70 5.72 1.31 10.45
C GLN A 70 6.16 1.50 9.01
N LYS A 71 6.86 0.52 8.43
CA LYS A 71 7.37 0.61 7.07
C LYS A 71 7.08 -0.65 6.28
N LEU A 72 6.41 -0.48 5.15
CA LEU A 72 6.10 -1.55 4.20
C LEU A 72 6.66 -1.21 2.81
N TYR A 73 7.56 -2.05 2.32
CA TYR A 73 8.17 -1.94 1.00
C TYR A 73 7.84 -3.19 0.18
N CYS A 74 6.76 -3.11 -0.63
CA CYS A 74 6.24 -4.22 -1.43
C CYS A 74 6.16 -3.91 -2.94
N TRP A 75 6.95 -2.93 -3.40
CA TRP A 75 6.97 -2.57 -4.83
C TRP A 75 7.52 -3.69 -5.70
N ASN A 76 7.23 -3.62 -7.01
CA ASN A 76 7.72 -4.59 -7.99
C ASN A 76 7.31 -6.04 -7.61
N ASN A 77 6.01 -6.22 -7.46
CA ASN A 77 5.33 -7.50 -7.27
C ASN A 77 4.18 -7.64 -8.29
N GLN A 78 3.25 -8.55 -8.05
CA GLN A 78 2.06 -8.77 -8.87
C GLN A 78 0.78 -8.56 -8.05
N LEU A 79 0.84 -7.71 -7.01
CA LEU A 79 -0.25 -7.53 -6.05
C LEU A 79 -1.51 -7.00 -6.74
N THR A 80 -2.59 -7.73 -6.62
CA THR A 80 -3.95 -7.32 -7.00
C THR A 80 -4.75 -6.80 -5.81
N SER A 81 -4.32 -7.15 -4.58
CA SER A 81 -4.87 -6.68 -3.32
C SER A 81 -3.76 -6.46 -2.28
N LEU A 82 -3.96 -5.47 -1.42
CA LEU A 82 -3.06 -5.13 -0.32
C LEU A 82 -3.89 -4.76 0.92
N GLY A 83 -3.78 -5.59 1.96
CA GLY A 83 -4.31 -5.30 3.29
C GLY A 83 -3.25 -4.56 4.11
N SER A 84 -3.48 -3.27 4.36
CA SER A 84 -2.52 -2.40 5.08
C SER A 84 -3.20 -1.54 6.14
N ASN A 85 -4.20 -2.08 6.82
CA ASN A 85 -4.93 -1.37 7.87
C ASN A 85 -4.09 -1.26 9.16
N ASN A 86 -2.99 -0.48 9.09
CA ASN A 86 -2.02 -0.32 10.16
C ASN A 86 -1.92 1.16 10.55
N PRO A 87 -2.52 1.62 11.65
CA PRO A 87 -2.46 3.03 12.08
C PRO A 87 -1.04 3.54 12.37
N ALA A 88 -0.09 2.65 12.68
CA ALA A 88 1.31 2.99 12.92
C ALA A 88 2.13 3.14 11.63
N LEU A 89 1.58 2.78 10.46
CA LEU A 89 2.32 2.81 9.20
C LEU A 89 2.67 4.24 8.80
N THR A 90 3.97 4.53 8.66
CA THR A 90 4.51 5.83 8.25
C THR A 90 4.96 5.85 6.80
N ASN A 91 5.42 4.70 6.29
CA ASN A 91 5.95 4.56 4.94
C ASN A 91 5.28 3.38 4.23
N LEU A 92 4.62 3.64 3.12
CA LEU A 92 4.05 2.63 2.23
C LEU A 92 4.58 2.83 0.82
N ARG A 93 5.30 1.85 0.31
CA ARG A 93 5.78 1.83 -1.07
C ARG A 93 5.29 0.57 -1.77
N CYS A 94 4.25 0.74 -2.60
CA CYS A 94 3.55 -0.34 -3.32
C CYS A 94 3.51 -0.12 -4.84
N GLN A 95 4.41 0.71 -5.37
CA GLN A 95 4.49 1.00 -6.80
C GLN A 95 4.87 -0.25 -7.62
N ALA A 96 4.59 -0.23 -8.91
CA ALA A 96 4.82 -1.33 -9.84
C ALA A 96 4.17 -2.64 -9.36
N ASN A 97 2.84 -2.60 -9.26
CA ASN A 97 1.96 -3.72 -8.94
C ASN A 97 0.73 -3.73 -9.88
N GLN A 98 -0.31 -4.48 -9.52
CA GLN A 98 -1.55 -4.60 -10.29
C GLN A 98 -2.79 -4.21 -9.45
N LEU A 99 -2.58 -3.31 -8.47
CA LEU A 99 -3.65 -2.86 -7.58
C LEU A 99 -4.71 -2.09 -8.37
N THR A 100 -5.99 -2.44 -8.19
CA THR A 100 -7.13 -1.76 -8.81
C THR A 100 -7.84 -0.79 -7.88
N SER A 101 -7.68 -0.98 -6.58
CA SER A 101 -8.15 -0.08 -5.53
C SER A 101 -7.17 -0.08 -4.37
N LEU A 102 -7.10 1.03 -3.65
CA LEU A 102 -6.30 1.14 -2.43
C LEU A 102 -6.98 2.10 -1.46
N ASP A 103 -7.15 1.64 -0.23
CA ASP A 103 -7.70 2.42 0.87
C ASP A 103 -6.66 2.51 1.99
N VAL A 104 -6.16 3.71 2.26
CA VAL A 104 -5.23 4.03 3.34
C VAL A 104 -5.84 4.99 4.37
N SER A 105 -7.17 5.08 4.41
CA SER A 105 -7.91 5.97 5.32
C SER A 105 -7.66 5.67 6.80
N ASN A 106 -7.31 4.43 7.13
CA ASN A 106 -6.97 4.01 8.49
C ASN A 106 -5.48 4.15 8.84
N ASN A 107 -4.62 4.57 7.91
CA ASN A 107 -3.18 4.73 8.12
C ASN A 107 -2.87 6.17 8.59
N ALA A 108 -3.31 6.52 9.79
CA ALA A 108 -3.27 7.90 10.32
C ALA A 108 -1.85 8.47 10.53
N SER A 109 -0.82 7.63 10.56
CA SER A 109 0.59 8.06 10.69
C SER A 109 1.33 8.15 9.35
N LEU A 110 0.66 7.87 8.22
CA LEU A 110 1.30 7.78 6.91
C LEU A 110 1.84 9.15 6.45
N THR A 111 3.12 9.20 6.05
CA THR A 111 3.82 10.41 5.58
C THR A 111 4.66 10.22 4.33
N ASP A 112 4.94 8.97 3.94
CA ASP A 112 5.64 8.59 2.71
C ASP A 112 4.78 7.55 1.98
N PHE A 113 4.20 7.92 0.83
CA PHE A 113 3.25 7.05 0.13
C PHE A 113 3.48 7.06 -1.37
N LEU A 114 3.94 5.93 -1.90
CA LEU A 114 4.22 5.74 -3.32
C LEU A 114 3.35 4.59 -3.86
N CYS A 115 2.42 4.90 -4.78
CA CYS A 115 1.52 3.91 -5.40
C CYS A 115 1.48 4.03 -6.94
N SER A 116 2.52 4.62 -7.53
CA SER A 116 2.66 4.75 -9.00
C SER A 116 2.69 3.38 -9.69
N ASP A 117 2.46 3.37 -11.00
CA ASP A 117 2.59 2.17 -11.83
C ASP A 117 1.70 1.03 -11.32
N ASN A 118 0.41 1.32 -11.15
CA ASN A 118 -0.64 0.38 -10.78
C ASN A 118 -1.83 0.50 -11.76
N GLN A 119 -2.95 -0.13 -11.44
CA GLN A 119 -4.18 -0.09 -12.23
C GLN A 119 -5.34 0.53 -11.43
N LEU A 120 -5.01 1.49 -10.55
CA LEU A 120 -5.98 2.07 -9.63
C LEU A 120 -7.13 2.75 -10.40
N THR A 121 -8.34 2.48 -9.94
CA THR A 121 -9.57 3.18 -10.32
C THR A 121 -10.17 3.92 -9.12
N SER A 122 -9.74 3.57 -7.90
CA SER A 122 -10.14 4.17 -6.63
C SER A 122 -8.94 4.26 -5.70
N LEU A 123 -8.77 5.41 -5.07
CA LEU A 123 -7.75 5.67 -4.06
C LEU A 123 -8.33 6.58 -2.96
N ASP A 124 -8.38 6.05 -1.73
CA ASP A 124 -8.83 6.81 -0.56
C ASP A 124 -7.65 7.09 0.39
N ILE A 125 -7.34 8.37 0.59
CA ILE A 125 -6.25 8.85 1.46
C ILE A 125 -6.80 9.74 2.58
N ARG A 126 -8.08 9.66 2.91
CA ARG A 126 -8.72 10.47 3.99
C ARG A 126 -8.31 9.96 5.38
N ASN A 127 -7.03 10.02 5.69
CA ASN A 127 -6.44 9.50 6.93
C ASN A 127 -6.19 10.57 8.00
N GLY A 128 -6.64 11.81 7.78
CA GLY A 128 -6.45 12.93 8.69
C GLY A 128 -5.03 13.53 8.68
N ASN A 129 -4.14 13.07 7.79
CA ASN A 129 -2.72 13.40 7.83
C ASN A 129 -2.17 13.98 6.52
N ASN A 130 -3.00 14.28 5.53
CA ASN A 130 -2.57 14.68 4.19
C ASN A 130 -1.56 15.84 4.17
N VAL A 131 -1.73 16.82 5.07
CA VAL A 131 -0.84 18.00 5.16
C VAL A 131 0.58 17.66 5.62
N ASN A 132 0.79 16.48 6.20
CA ASN A 132 2.08 15.99 6.68
C ASN A 132 2.73 15.01 5.70
N PHE A 133 2.07 14.68 4.60
CA PHE A 133 2.75 14.02 3.48
C PHE A 133 3.78 15.00 2.94
N ASN A 134 5.04 14.78 3.28
CA ASN A 134 6.14 15.53 2.74
C ASN A 134 6.13 15.41 1.20
N THR A 135 7.18 15.71 0.50
CA THR A 135 7.30 15.62 -0.97
C THR A 135 7.15 14.19 -1.54
N SER A 136 6.76 13.22 -0.73
CA SER A 136 6.81 11.78 -1.01
C SER A 136 5.45 11.15 -1.33
N PHE A 137 4.51 11.90 -1.96
CA PHE A 137 3.30 11.33 -2.53
C PHE A 137 3.43 11.23 -4.05
N THR A 138 3.16 10.04 -4.60
CA THR A 138 3.01 9.87 -6.06
C THR A 138 2.02 8.73 -6.39
N ALA A 139 1.12 9.03 -7.33
CA ALA A 139 0.16 8.09 -7.90
C ALA A 139 0.20 8.10 -9.44
N LEU A 140 1.34 8.47 -10.03
CA LEU A 140 1.56 8.50 -11.49
C LEU A 140 1.37 7.10 -12.12
N ASN A 141 1.03 7.08 -13.40
CA ASN A 141 0.84 5.84 -14.15
C ASN A 141 -0.28 4.95 -13.56
N ASN A 142 -1.40 5.58 -13.22
CA ASN A 142 -2.68 4.94 -12.90
C ASN A 142 -3.75 5.50 -13.85
N PRO A 143 -3.76 5.10 -15.13
CA PRO A 143 -4.48 5.82 -16.20
C PRO A 143 -6.02 5.84 -16.05
N ASN A 144 -6.56 5.01 -15.17
CA ASN A 144 -7.99 4.95 -14.87
C ASN A 144 -8.35 5.61 -13.52
N LEU A 145 -7.42 6.27 -12.86
CA LEU A 145 -7.64 6.99 -11.60
C LEU A 145 -8.02 8.45 -11.88
N TYR A 146 -9.31 8.73 -11.94
CA TYR A 146 -9.80 10.07 -12.26
C TYR A 146 -10.01 10.97 -11.04
N CYS A 147 -10.17 10.37 -9.87
CA CYS A 147 -10.41 11.09 -8.63
C CYS A 147 -9.75 10.38 -7.44
N ILE A 148 -9.15 11.15 -6.55
CA ILE A 148 -8.52 10.68 -5.30
C ILE A 148 -9.28 11.30 -4.14
N ASP A 149 -9.79 10.47 -3.24
CA ASP A 149 -10.42 10.91 -1.99
C ASP A 149 -9.36 11.39 -1.00
N VAL A 150 -9.48 12.63 -0.54
CA VAL A 150 -8.51 13.31 0.33
C VAL A 150 -9.20 14.09 1.45
N ASP A 151 -8.46 14.43 2.53
CA ASP A 151 -8.98 15.23 3.64
C ASP A 151 -9.32 16.68 3.24
N ASN A 152 -8.52 17.27 2.35
CA ASN A 152 -8.66 18.65 1.89
C ASN A 152 -8.24 18.76 0.42
N ALA A 153 -9.22 18.80 -0.46
CA ALA A 153 -9.02 18.81 -1.91
C ALA A 153 -8.27 20.08 -2.39
N ALA A 154 -8.57 21.22 -1.79
CA ALA A 154 -7.92 22.49 -2.16
C ALA A 154 -6.42 22.47 -1.81
N TRP A 155 -6.07 21.95 -0.62
CA TRP A 155 -4.69 21.81 -0.22
C TRP A 155 -3.95 20.78 -1.10
N SER A 156 -4.54 19.60 -1.33
CA SER A 156 -3.94 18.54 -2.13
C SER A 156 -3.68 19.00 -3.58
N THR A 157 -4.63 19.72 -4.19
CA THR A 157 -4.46 20.30 -5.54
C THR A 157 -3.29 21.30 -5.59
N ALA A 158 -3.06 22.06 -4.53
CA ALA A 158 -1.98 23.04 -4.47
C ALA A 158 -0.58 22.41 -4.20
N ASN A 159 -0.54 21.24 -3.59
CA ASN A 159 0.72 20.68 -3.06
C ASN A 159 1.15 19.36 -3.72
N TRP A 160 0.21 18.57 -4.27
CA TRP A 160 0.52 17.28 -4.89
C TRP A 160 0.41 17.35 -6.41
N THR A 161 1.54 17.22 -7.08
CA THR A 161 1.63 17.34 -8.55
C THR A 161 1.97 16.01 -9.24
N ASN A 162 2.36 14.98 -8.47
CA ASN A 162 2.79 13.69 -9.00
C ASN A 162 1.58 12.75 -9.18
N ILE A 163 0.62 13.16 -10.00
CA ILE A 163 -0.57 12.42 -10.43
C ILE A 163 -0.73 12.49 -11.93
N ASP A 164 -1.50 11.60 -12.54
CA ASP A 164 -1.74 11.60 -13.97
C ASP A 164 -2.56 12.81 -14.41
N PHE A 165 -2.35 13.21 -15.68
CA PHE A 165 -3.17 14.25 -16.28
C PHE A 165 -4.64 13.82 -16.32
N GLY A 166 -5.51 14.65 -15.80
CA GLY A 166 -6.95 14.37 -15.70
C GLY A 166 -7.39 13.78 -14.35
N THR A 167 -6.45 13.37 -13.49
CA THR A 167 -6.75 13.03 -12.10
C THR A 167 -7.05 14.29 -11.28
N SER A 168 -8.05 14.25 -10.43
CA SER A 168 -8.45 15.33 -9.54
C SER A 168 -8.50 14.86 -8.08
N PHE A 169 -8.55 15.80 -7.16
CA PHE A 169 -8.75 15.53 -5.73
C PHE A 169 -10.16 15.94 -5.29
N SER A 170 -10.78 15.17 -4.42
CA SER A 170 -12.09 15.47 -3.82
C SER A 170 -12.14 14.98 -2.38
N GLU A 171 -12.91 15.60 -1.52
CA GLU A 171 -13.23 15.09 -0.19
C GLU A 171 -14.27 13.95 -0.26
N ASN A 172 -14.93 13.83 -1.43
CA ASN A 172 -15.82 12.71 -1.73
C ASN A 172 -15.93 12.49 -3.25
N CYS A 173 -15.13 11.60 -3.79
CA CYS A 173 -15.13 11.28 -5.22
C CYS A 173 -16.45 10.70 -5.72
N SER A 174 -17.25 10.06 -4.88
CA SER A 174 -18.58 9.55 -5.25
C SER A 174 -19.60 10.66 -5.51
N LEU A 175 -19.37 11.86 -4.96
CA LEU A 175 -20.20 13.06 -5.16
C LEU A 175 -19.61 14.01 -6.20
N ALA A 176 -18.33 13.93 -6.48
CA ALA A 176 -17.72 14.60 -7.61
C ALA A 176 -18.32 13.99 -8.86
N GLY A 177 -19.42 14.58 -9.31
CA GLY A 177 -20.11 14.12 -10.52
C GLY A 177 -19.09 13.95 -11.63
N CYS A 178 -19.16 12.84 -12.33
CA CYS A 178 -18.29 12.50 -13.44
C CYS A 178 -18.06 13.74 -14.32
N VAL A 179 -16.85 14.25 -14.35
CA VAL A 179 -16.49 15.42 -15.20
C VAL A 179 -16.44 15.03 -16.67
N ASP A 180 -16.50 13.71 -16.99
CA ASP A 180 -16.68 13.23 -18.34
C ASP A 180 -18.18 13.07 -18.64
N SER A 181 -18.74 14.06 -19.33
CA SER A 181 -20.13 14.05 -19.79
C SER A 181 -20.47 12.90 -20.74
N LEU A 182 -19.48 12.13 -21.20
CA LEU A 182 -19.65 10.96 -22.06
C LEU A 182 -19.59 9.64 -21.27
N ALA A 183 -18.97 9.60 -20.10
CA ALA A 183 -18.77 8.37 -19.31
C ALA A 183 -19.75 8.24 -18.14
N CYS A 184 -20.45 9.30 -17.75
CA CYS A 184 -21.40 9.27 -16.65
C CYS A 184 -22.85 9.42 -17.12
N ASN A 185 -23.73 8.61 -16.57
CA ASN A 185 -25.16 8.87 -16.62
C ASN A 185 -25.43 10.20 -15.89
N TYR A 186 -25.43 11.27 -16.66
CA TYR A 186 -25.77 12.61 -16.21
C TYR A 186 -27.19 12.60 -15.67
N ASN A 187 -27.37 12.47 -14.37
CA ASN A 187 -28.61 12.79 -13.71
C ASN A 187 -28.63 14.32 -13.53
N SER A 188 -29.16 15.01 -14.54
CA SER A 188 -29.60 16.40 -14.39
C SER A 188 -30.78 16.43 -13.42
N LEU A 189 -30.55 16.83 -12.19
CA LEU A 189 -31.61 17.37 -11.33
C LEU A 189 -31.89 18.83 -11.69
#